data_e6de368ceb1be019b314bdc3f1428d78
#
_entry.id   e6de368ceb1be019b314bdc3f1428d78
#
_cell.length_a   1.000
_cell.length_b   1.000
_cell.length_c   1.000
_cell.angle_alpha   90.00
_cell.angle_beta   90.00
_cell.angle_gamma   90.00
#
_symmetry.space_group_name_H-M   'P 1'
#
loop_
_entity.id
_entity.type
_entity.pdbx_description
1 polymer ?
#
loop_
_entity_poly.entity_id
_entity_poly.type
_entity_poly.pdbx_seq_one_letter_code
_entity_poly.pdbx_strand_id
1 'polypeptide(L)'
;MTTAAPRHSGVNDTGLPLAQDLMSGAGAIAQFMFGDDAEANRRKVYHAADKLGLPCFKIGGTLCARRSTILTWIEKQENAA
;
A
#
# COMPACT_ATOMS: atom_id res chain seq x y z
N MET A 1 7.04 -9.92 27.51
CA MET A 1 6.95 -9.56 27.13
C MET A 1 7.42 -9.23 26.58
N THR A 2 7.63 -9.28 26.16
CA THR A 2 8.00 -8.89 25.54
C THR A 2 8.26 -8.42 24.85
N THR A 3 8.44 -8.48 24.78
CA THR A 3 8.64 -7.94 24.20
C THR A 3 9.17 -7.56 23.36
N ALA A 4 9.36 -7.63 23.15
CA ALA A 4 9.98 -7.09 22.41
C ALA A 4 9.82 -7.26 21.17
N ALA A 5 9.67 -7.95 20.88
CA ALA A 5 9.50 -8.04 19.72
C ALA A 5 8.55 -7.44 19.17
N PRO A 6 7.98 -7.05 19.71
CA PRO A 6 7.01 -6.47 19.36
C PRO A 6 6.98 -5.74 18.25
N ARG A 7 7.77 -5.18 17.90
CA ARG A 7 7.67 -4.29 16.84
C ARG A 7 6.99 -4.84 15.65
N HIS A 8 6.80 -6.09 15.56
CA HIS A 8 6.12 -6.62 14.41
C HIS A 8 4.74 -7.13 14.71
N SER A 9 4.24 -6.88 15.84
CA SER A 9 2.96 -7.39 16.22
C SER A 9 1.88 -6.50 15.74
N GLY A 10 1.55 -6.55 14.48
CA GLY A 10 0.47 -5.77 13.92
C GLY A 10 0.75 -4.29 13.80
N VAL A 11 1.99 -3.88 13.98
CA VAL A 11 2.37 -2.49 13.88
C VAL A 11 3.44 -2.34 12.83
N ASN A 12 3.32 -1.34 12.00
CA ASN A 12 4.29 -1.08 10.95
C ASN A 12 5.16 0.12 11.33
N ASP A 13 5.97 0.58 10.40
CA ASP A 13 6.93 1.65 10.65
C ASP A 13 6.27 2.98 10.97
N THR A 14 5.00 3.17 10.63
CA THR A 14 4.30 4.40 10.92
C THR A 14 3.62 4.36 12.28
N GLY A 15 3.65 3.22 12.96
CA GLY A 15 2.96 3.05 14.22
C GLY A 15 1.52 2.63 14.11
N LEU A 16 0.99 2.48 12.88
CA LEU A 16 -0.39 2.05 12.70
C LEU A 16 -0.49 0.53 12.78
N PRO A 17 -1.56 0.01 13.38
CA PRO A 17 -1.82 -1.42 13.28
C PRO A 17 -1.94 -1.83 11.82
N LEU A 18 -1.50 -3.04 11.50
CA LEU A 18 -1.56 -3.52 10.13
C LEU A 18 -2.98 -3.44 9.56
N ALA A 19 -3.99 -3.74 10.37
CA ALA A 19 -5.35 -3.71 9.89
C ALA A 19 -5.78 -2.33 9.38
N GLN A 20 -5.18 -1.27 9.90
CA GLN A 20 -5.48 0.08 9.46
C GLN A 20 -4.58 0.52 8.32
N ASP A 21 -3.47 -0.14 8.12
CA ASP A 21 -2.50 0.20 7.08
C ASP A 21 -2.73 -0.58 5.81
N LEU A 22 -3.26 -1.79 5.93
CA LEU A 22 -3.43 -2.68 4.79
C LEU A 22 -4.65 -2.31 3.96
N MET A 23 -4.47 -2.25 2.65
CA MET A 23 -5.57 -2.05 1.72
C MET A 23 -5.72 -3.32 0.90
N SER A 24 -6.95 -3.79 0.76
CA SER A 24 -7.24 -5.00 0.02
C SER A 24 -8.05 -4.65 -1.21
N GLY A 25 -7.50 -5.01 -2.38
CA GLY A 25 -8.16 -4.78 -3.64
C GLY A 25 -7.73 -3.49 -4.32
N ALA A 26 -7.71 -3.52 -5.66
CA ALA A 26 -7.29 -2.35 -6.43
C ALA A 26 -8.19 -1.14 -6.18
N GLY A 27 -9.48 -1.38 -5.88
CA GLY A 27 -10.38 -0.28 -5.57
C GLY A 27 -9.97 0.49 -4.32
N ALA A 28 -9.58 -0.23 -3.27
CA ALA A 28 -9.14 0.43 -2.04
C ALA A 28 -7.85 1.21 -2.27
N ILE A 29 -6.94 0.64 -3.05
CA ILE A 29 -5.69 1.31 -3.37
C ILE A 29 -5.95 2.55 -4.22
N ALA A 30 -6.87 2.45 -5.19
CA ALA A 30 -7.22 3.59 -6.03
C ALA A 30 -7.87 4.69 -5.21
N GLN A 31 -8.74 4.33 -4.29
CA GLN A 31 -9.38 5.30 -3.40
C GLN A 31 -8.33 6.07 -2.61
N PHE A 32 -7.35 5.37 -2.09
CA PHE A 32 -6.29 5.98 -1.30
C PHE A 32 -5.40 6.89 -2.16
N MET A 33 -5.03 6.44 -3.35
CA MET A 33 -4.07 7.17 -4.17
C MET A 33 -4.71 8.27 -5.00
N PHE A 34 -5.92 8.06 -5.48
CA PHE A 34 -6.51 8.96 -6.47
C PHE A 34 -7.85 9.55 -6.05
N GLY A 35 -8.36 9.17 -4.89
CA GLY A 35 -9.57 9.77 -4.34
C GLY A 35 -10.86 9.05 -4.67
N ASP A 36 -10.86 8.10 -5.61
CA ASP A 36 -12.04 7.29 -5.88
C ASP A 36 -11.61 5.97 -6.51
N ASP A 37 -12.52 5.02 -6.54
CA ASP A 37 -12.24 3.68 -7.04
C ASP A 37 -12.83 3.46 -8.43
N ALA A 38 -12.98 4.50 -9.21
CA ALA A 38 -13.49 4.38 -10.57
C ALA A 38 -12.60 3.43 -11.37
N GLU A 39 -13.17 2.83 -12.40
CA GLU A 39 -12.44 1.84 -13.18
C GLU A 39 -11.14 2.39 -13.76
N ALA A 40 -11.16 3.63 -14.21
CA ALA A 40 -9.93 4.24 -14.75
C ALA A 40 -8.83 4.31 -13.72
N ASN A 41 -9.19 4.61 -12.47
CA ASN A 41 -8.20 4.68 -11.39
C ASN A 41 -7.72 3.30 -10.98
N ARG A 42 -8.60 2.29 -11.00
CA ARG A 42 -8.19 0.93 -10.73
C ARG A 42 -7.19 0.45 -11.78
N ARG A 43 -7.41 0.82 -13.05
CA ARG A 43 -6.46 0.49 -14.10
C ARG A 43 -5.11 1.16 -13.90
N LYS A 44 -5.12 2.39 -13.38
CA LYS A 44 -3.86 3.07 -13.05
C LYS A 44 -3.10 2.31 -11.97
N VAL A 45 -3.81 1.77 -10.98
CA VAL A 45 -3.18 0.98 -9.93
C VAL A 45 -2.52 -0.26 -10.53
N TYR A 46 -3.25 -1.01 -11.38
CA TYR A 46 -2.67 -2.20 -11.99
C TYR A 46 -1.47 -1.86 -12.85
N HIS A 47 -1.56 -0.79 -13.61
CA HIS A 47 -0.44 -0.35 -14.44
C HIS A 47 0.76 0.00 -13.58
N ALA A 48 0.55 0.75 -12.52
CA ALA A 48 1.64 1.17 -11.63
C ALA A 48 2.28 -0.03 -10.95
N ALA A 49 1.47 -1.01 -10.53
CA ALA A 49 1.99 -2.21 -9.90
C ALA A 49 2.80 -3.04 -10.88
N ASP A 50 2.37 -3.09 -12.15
CA ASP A 50 3.03 -3.91 -13.15
C ASP A 50 4.24 -3.23 -13.77
N LYS A 51 4.18 -1.93 -14.01
CA LYS A 51 5.19 -1.25 -14.80
C LYS A 51 6.01 -0.21 -14.06
N LEU A 52 5.47 0.34 -12.99
CA LEU A 52 6.10 1.50 -12.34
C LEU A 52 6.72 1.18 -10.98
N GLY A 53 6.63 -0.07 -10.56
CA GLY A 53 7.25 -0.47 -9.29
C GLY A 53 6.44 -0.12 -8.05
N LEU A 54 5.15 0.18 -8.22
CA LEU A 54 4.30 0.42 -7.05
C LEU A 54 4.33 -0.80 -6.14
N PRO A 55 4.63 -0.62 -4.85
CA PRO A 55 4.79 -1.75 -3.94
C PRO A 55 3.45 -2.38 -3.58
N CYS A 56 3.09 -3.41 -4.29
CA CYS A 56 1.87 -4.18 -4.08
C CYS A 56 2.22 -5.65 -3.97
N PHE A 57 1.33 -6.41 -3.38
CA PHE A 57 1.49 -7.86 -3.28
C PHE A 57 0.12 -8.49 -3.33
N LYS A 58 0.06 -9.79 -3.51
CA LYS A 58 -1.23 -10.47 -3.60
C LYS A 58 -1.43 -11.40 -2.42
N ILE A 59 -2.63 -11.37 -1.90
CA ILE A 59 -3.08 -12.31 -0.88
C ILE A 59 -4.22 -13.08 -1.50
N GLY A 60 -3.98 -14.35 -1.81
CA GLY A 60 -5.02 -15.18 -2.40
C GLY A 60 -5.56 -14.64 -3.71
N GLY A 61 -4.75 -14.00 -4.50
CA GLY A 61 -5.19 -13.46 -5.77
C GLY A 61 -5.72 -12.03 -5.70
N THR A 62 -5.88 -11.48 -4.51
CA THR A 62 -6.33 -10.10 -4.34
C THR A 62 -5.12 -9.19 -4.22
N LEU A 63 -5.09 -8.15 -5.03
CA LEU A 63 -4.00 -7.17 -4.98
C LEU A 63 -4.13 -6.36 -3.70
N CYS A 64 -3.05 -6.30 -2.93
CA CYS A 64 -3.02 -5.60 -1.65
C CYS A 64 -1.82 -4.68 -1.58
N ALA A 65 -1.90 -3.69 -0.71
CA ALA A 65 -0.77 -2.80 -0.45
C ALA A 65 -0.94 -2.18 0.92
N ARG A 66 0.15 -1.68 1.48
CA ARG A 66 0.10 -0.94 2.73
C ARG A 66 0.20 0.54 2.43
N ARG A 67 -0.61 1.33 3.13
CA ARG A 67 -0.59 2.79 2.96
C ARG A 67 0.79 3.37 3.22
N SER A 68 1.43 2.94 4.30
CA SER A 68 2.75 3.44 4.67
C SER A 68 3.79 3.13 3.61
N THR A 69 3.72 1.95 3.00
CA THR A 69 4.67 1.56 1.97
C THR A 69 4.50 2.40 0.72
N ILE A 70 3.24 2.67 0.34
CA ILE A 70 2.97 3.50 -0.82
C ILE A 70 3.45 4.93 -0.59
N LEU A 71 3.24 5.47 0.61
CA LEU A 71 3.71 6.82 0.91
C LEU A 71 5.23 6.92 0.80
N THR A 72 5.95 5.91 1.29
CA THR A 72 7.40 5.87 1.17
C THR A 72 7.83 5.80 -0.29
N TRP A 73 7.12 5.00 -1.08
CA TRP A 73 7.42 4.88 -2.50
C TRP A 73 7.22 6.22 -3.22
N ILE A 74 6.13 6.93 -2.89
CA ILE A 74 5.86 8.24 -3.48
C ILE A 74 6.96 9.23 -3.12
N GLU A 75 7.41 9.23 -1.87
CA GLU A 75 8.50 10.09 -1.45
C GLU A 75 9.76 9.85 -2.27
N LYS A 76 10.04 8.59 -2.57
CA LYS A 76 11.20 8.25 -3.39
C LYS A 76 11.03 8.76 -4.81
N GLN A 77 9.81 8.70 -5.36
CA GLN A 77 9.56 9.23 -6.69
C GLN A 77 9.77 10.74 -6.73
N GLU A 78 9.31 11.43 -5.69
CA GLU A 78 9.49 12.88 -5.61
C GLU A 78 10.96 13.25 -5.54
N ASN A 79 11.73 12.50 -4.80
CA ASN A 79 13.15 12.82 -4.62
C ASN A 79 13.99 12.43 -5.83
N ALA A 80 13.50 11.51 -6.65
CA ALA A 80 14.23 11.07 -7.82
C ALA A 80 13.98 11.96 -9.02
N ALA A 81 13.00 12.79 -8.97
CA ALA A 81 12.62 13.62 -10.12
C ALA A 81 13.56 14.80 -10.34
#